data_69d409d9fc7715888fecd6c893cc8c83
#
_entry.id   69d409d9fc7715888fecd6c893cc8c83
#
_cell.length_a   1.000
_cell.length_b   1.000
_cell.length_c   1.000
_cell.angle_alpha   90.00
_cell.angle_beta   90.00
_cell.angle_gamma   90.00
#
_symmetry.space_group_name_H-M   'P 1'
#
loop_
_entity.id
_entity.type
_entity.pdbx_description
1 polymer ?
#
loop_
_entity_poly.entity_id
_entity_poly.type
_entity_poly.pdbx_seq_one_letter_code
_entity_poly.pdbx_strand_id
1 'polypeptide(L)' 'PGGDLTIVIQKKQGAPSAKAKMEETFGNCETVKKDKGYYILRSEKES' A
#
# COMPACT_ATOMS: atom_id res chain seq x y z
N PRO A 1 -13.79 4.08 -14.34
CA PRO A 1 -12.45 3.59 -14.67
C PRO A 1 -11.60 3.40 -13.43
N GLY A 2 -10.88 2.32 -13.40
CA GLY A 2 -10.00 2.02 -12.30
C GLY A 2 -8.78 2.90 -12.29
N GLY A 3 -8.11 2.90 -11.16
CA GLY A 3 -6.86 3.61 -11.02
C GLY A 3 -6.00 2.86 -10.03
N ASP A 4 -4.75 3.24 -9.95
CA ASP A 4 -3.87 2.66 -8.97
C ASP A 4 -3.30 3.74 -8.06
N LEU A 5 -2.96 3.33 -6.86
CA LEU A 5 -2.33 4.20 -5.89
C LEU A 5 -1.06 3.53 -5.39
N THR A 6 0.04 4.24 -5.50
CA THR A 6 1.32 3.77 -4.99
C THR A 6 1.79 4.72 -3.91
N ILE A 7 2.13 4.18 -2.75
CA ILE A 7 2.65 4.97 -1.64
C ILE A 7 3.96 4.40 -1.15
N VAL A 8 4.77 5.27 -0.60
CA VAL A 8 6.00 4.90 0.09
C VAL A 8 5.81 5.23 1.56
N ILE A 9 5.97 4.24 2.43
CA ILE A 9 5.76 4.42 3.84
C ILE A 9 6.91 3.82 4.63
N GLN A 10 7.35 4.52 5.66
CA GLN A 10 8.39 4.01 6.52
C GLN A 10 7.86 2.91 7.43
N LYS A 11 8.65 1.87 7.59
CA LYS A 11 8.30 0.76 8.47
C LYS A 11 7.97 1.24 9.88
N LYS A 12 8.72 2.22 10.36
CA LYS A 12 8.51 2.78 11.70
C LYS A 12 7.20 3.54 11.85
N GLN A 13 6.65 4.00 10.75
CA GLN A 13 5.40 4.77 10.77
C GLN A 13 4.16 3.90 10.64
N GLY A 14 4.33 2.61 10.59
CA GLY A 14 3.21 1.71 10.59
C GLY A 14 2.83 1.17 9.22
N ALA A 15 3.82 0.73 8.45
CA ALA A 15 3.55 0.13 7.15
C ALA A 15 2.50 -0.99 7.20
N PRO A 16 2.52 -1.89 8.18
CA PRO A 16 1.48 -2.91 8.27
C PRO A 16 0.07 -2.35 8.45
N SER A 17 -0.06 -1.27 9.22
CA SER A 17 -1.35 -0.61 9.42
C SER A 17 -1.81 0.07 8.13
N ALA A 18 -0.89 0.72 7.43
CA ALA A 18 -1.20 1.36 6.16
C ALA A 18 -1.64 0.33 5.13
N LYS A 19 -0.97 -0.80 5.08
CA LYS A 19 -1.34 -1.88 4.18
C LYS A 19 -2.75 -2.38 4.47
N ALA A 20 -3.07 -2.60 5.73
CA ALA A 20 -4.40 -3.04 6.12
C ALA A 20 -5.46 -2.02 5.74
N LYS A 21 -5.15 -0.75 5.93
CA LYS A 21 -6.07 0.33 5.60
C LYS A 21 -6.31 0.41 4.09
N MET A 22 -5.28 0.29 3.29
CA MET A 22 -5.40 0.28 1.84
C MET A 22 -6.19 -0.93 1.36
N GLU A 23 -5.94 -2.08 1.96
CA GLU A 23 -6.65 -3.29 1.64
C GLU A 23 -8.15 -3.16 1.93
N GLU A 24 -8.48 -2.55 3.06
CA GLU A 24 -9.85 -2.28 3.44
C GLU A 24 -10.52 -1.29 2.50
N THR A 25 -9.80 -0.26 2.11
CA THR A 25 -10.35 0.81 1.27
C THR A 25 -10.49 0.39 -0.19
N PHE A 26 -9.51 -0.31 -0.72
CA PHE A 26 -9.46 -0.66 -2.15
C PHE A 26 -9.76 -2.13 -2.41
N GLY A 27 -9.76 -2.96 -1.38
CA GLY A 27 -9.98 -4.38 -1.53
C GLY A 27 -8.73 -5.17 -1.87
N ASN A 28 -7.60 -4.50 -2.06
CA ASN A 28 -6.34 -5.15 -2.33
C ASN A 28 -5.17 -4.24 -1.95
N CYS A 29 -4.06 -4.83 -1.66
CA CYS A 29 -2.83 -4.08 -1.44
C CYS A 29 -1.63 -5.00 -1.68
N GLU A 30 -0.71 -4.54 -2.48
CA GLU A 30 0.47 -5.31 -2.83
C GLU A 30 1.73 -4.58 -2.38
N THR A 31 2.67 -5.32 -1.81
CA THR A 31 3.98 -4.78 -1.50
C THR A 31 4.85 -4.91 -2.74
N VAL A 32 5.08 -3.79 -3.41
CA VAL A 32 5.83 -3.75 -4.66
C VAL A 32 7.32 -3.92 -4.39
N LYS A 33 7.80 -3.27 -3.34
CA LYS A 33 9.21 -3.32 -3.00
C LYS A 33 9.38 -3.10 -1.50
N LYS A 34 10.34 -3.79 -0.92
CA LYS A 34 10.75 -3.59 0.45
C LYS A 34 12.17 -3.08 0.47
N ASP A 35 12.41 -2.01 1.16
CA ASP A 35 13.73 -1.50 1.38
C ASP A 35 14.02 -1.45 2.88
N LYS A 36 15.23 -1.09 3.23
CA LYS A 36 15.70 -1.21 4.61
C LYS A 36 14.98 -0.33 5.64
N GLY A 37 14.12 0.48 5.31
CA GLY A 37 13.41 1.32 6.27
C GLY A 37 12.04 1.70 5.81
N TYR A 38 11.66 1.26 4.62
CA TYR A 38 10.35 1.60 4.09
C TYR A 38 9.87 0.56 3.10
N TYR A 39 8.58 0.59 2.86
CA TYR A 39 7.91 -0.28 1.92
C TYR A 39 7.19 0.56 0.87
N ILE A 40 7.14 0.05 -0.34
CA ILE A 40 6.34 0.64 -1.41
C ILE A 40 5.12 -0.23 -1.60
N LEU A 41 3.95 0.34 -1.35
CA LEU A 41 2.67 -0.37 -1.40
C LEU A 41 1.85 0.15 -2.57
N ARG A 42 1.16 -0.75 -3.22
CA ARG A 42 0.33 -0.41 -4.37
C ARG A 42 -1.04 -1.06 -4.23
N SER A 43 -2.07 -0.28 -4.49
CA SER A 43 -3.45 -0.78 -4.54
C SER A 43 -4.07 -0.40 -5.86
N GLU A 44 -4.95 -1.24 -6.36
CA GLU A 44 -5.73 -0.95 -7.55
C GLU A 44 -7.18 -0.77 -7.17
N LYS A 45 -7.77 0.28 -7.65
CA LYS A 45 -9.19 0.52 -7.46
C LYS A 45 -9.95 -0.04 -8.66
N GLU A 46 -10.83 -0.97 -8.39
CA GLU A 46 -11.75 -1.45 -9.40
C GLU A 46 -12.97 -0.54 -9.44
N SER A 47 -13.26 -0.08 -10.57
CA SER A 47 -14.43 0.78 -10.73
C SER A 47 -15.68 -0.02 -11.05
#